data_398786f36fb51da9310e0ea010924f70
#
_entry.id   398786f36fb51da9310e0ea010924f70
#
_cell.length_a   1.000
_cell.length_b   1.000
_cell.length_c   1.000
_cell.angle_alpha   90.00
_cell.angle_beta   90.00
_cell.angle_gamma   90.00
#
_symmetry.space_group_name_H-M   'P 1'
#
loop_
_entity.id
_entity.type
_entity.pdbx_description
1 polymer ?
#
loop_
_entity_poly.entity_id
_entity_poly.type
_entity_poly.pdbx_seq_one_letter_code
_entity_poly.pdbx_strand_id
1 'polypeptide(L)'
;MRQQGFAPEAPDRAALRFRGLLFQPTIVATVMLVAIVTQSATIFLLVSGVLWLNVLVPTANPFENLYNRFVARPRARPLLTKAPGPRRFAQGMAATFMLVAGLTRLQGWTAASYAFQGLIAVAFAALLFGRFCLGAYVYHLLKGNVAFANGTCPWSDSA
;
A
#
# COMPACT_ATOMS: atom_id res chain seq x y z
N MET A 1 3.24 7.99 -8.99
CA MET A 1 4.13 8.52 -7.94
C MET A 1 3.63 9.84 -7.35
N ARG A 2 3.24 10.82 -8.17
CA ARG A 2 2.68 12.12 -7.71
C ARG A 2 1.51 11.94 -6.73
N GLN A 3 0.56 11.05 -7.06
CA GLN A 3 -0.58 10.71 -6.20
C GLN A 3 -0.16 10.22 -4.80
N GLN A 4 0.95 9.51 -4.68
CA GLN A 4 1.48 9.02 -3.41
C GLN A 4 2.30 10.08 -2.63
N GLY A 5 2.41 11.31 -3.16
CA GLY A 5 3.09 12.42 -2.50
C GLY A 5 4.59 12.50 -2.75
N PHE A 6 5.12 11.79 -3.75
CA PHE A 6 6.53 11.91 -4.12
C PHE A 6 6.76 13.06 -5.11
N ALA A 7 7.87 13.79 -4.93
CA ALA A 7 8.28 14.85 -5.83
C ALA A 7 8.54 14.34 -7.26
N PRO A 8 8.34 15.18 -8.29
CA PRO A 8 8.69 14.83 -9.65
C PRO A 8 10.20 14.56 -9.77
N GLU A 9 10.54 13.50 -10.49
CA GLU A 9 11.93 13.11 -10.79
C GLU A 9 12.08 12.89 -12.30
N ALA A 10 13.33 12.82 -12.77
CA ALA A 10 13.63 12.43 -14.15
C ALA A 10 13.00 11.05 -14.44
N PRO A 11 12.47 10.81 -15.67
CA PRO A 11 11.68 9.62 -16.01
C PRO A 11 12.36 8.30 -15.63
N ASP A 12 13.66 8.17 -15.91
CA ASP A 12 14.42 6.95 -15.62
C ASP A 12 14.54 6.66 -14.11
N ARG A 13 14.83 7.71 -13.32
CA ARG A 13 14.88 7.59 -11.86
C ARG A 13 13.51 7.33 -11.25
N ALA A 14 12.48 7.98 -11.79
CA ALA A 14 11.10 7.76 -11.38
C ALA A 14 10.65 6.32 -11.61
N ALA A 15 10.99 5.71 -12.75
CA ALA A 15 10.69 4.32 -13.04
C ALA A 15 11.39 3.34 -12.07
N LEU A 16 12.68 3.56 -11.79
CA LEU A 16 13.44 2.75 -10.84
C LEU A 16 12.90 2.88 -9.42
N ARG A 17 12.60 4.11 -8.98
CA ARG A 17 12.00 4.36 -7.67
C ARG A 17 10.62 3.72 -7.56
N PHE A 18 9.78 3.81 -8.59
CA PHE A 18 8.46 3.20 -8.59
C PHE A 18 8.52 1.68 -8.40
N ARG A 19 9.45 1.00 -9.07
CA ARG A 19 9.69 -0.44 -8.85
C ARG A 19 10.08 -0.73 -7.40
N GLY A 20 10.91 0.10 -6.78
CA GLY A 20 11.26 -0.01 -5.35
C GLY A 20 10.05 0.20 -4.44
N LEU A 21 9.18 1.16 -4.79
CA LEU A 21 7.97 1.44 -4.02
C LEU A 21 6.93 0.30 -4.06
N LEU A 22 6.97 -0.55 -5.09
CA LEU A 22 6.12 -1.75 -5.20
C LEU A 22 6.63 -2.92 -4.35
N PHE A 23 7.87 -2.87 -3.83
CA PHE A 23 8.44 -3.97 -3.03
C PHE A 23 7.57 -4.34 -1.82
N GLN A 24 7.24 -3.36 -0.98
CA GLN A 24 6.37 -3.57 0.17
C GLN A 24 4.96 -4.04 -0.22
N PRO A 25 4.22 -3.37 -1.14
CA PRO A 25 2.90 -3.82 -1.56
C PRO A 25 2.90 -5.24 -2.13
N THR A 26 3.93 -5.63 -2.88
CA THR A 26 4.03 -6.98 -3.43
C THR A 26 4.14 -8.04 -2.33
N ILE A 27 5.03 -7.83 -1.35
CA ILE A 27 5.18 -8.77 -0.23
C ILE A 27 3.88 -8.85 0.57
N VAL A 28 3.29 -7.70 0.92
CA VAL A 28 2.05 -7.65 1.70
C VAL A 28 0.90 -8.32 0.95
N ALA A 29 0.76 -8.07 -0.37
CA ALA A 29 -0.26 -8.71 -1.19
C ALA A 29 -0.08 -10.24 -1.26
N THR A 30 1.16 -10.71 -1.37
CA THR A 30 1.45 -12.16 -1.38
C THR A 30 1.06 -12.80 -0.05
N VAL A 31 1.45 -12.20 1.08
CA VAL A 31 1.11 -12.72 2.42
C VAL A 31 -0.40 -12.63 2.64
N MET A 32 -1.05 -11.57 2.17
CA MET A 32 -2.51 -11.43 2.21
C MET A 32 -3.22 -12.52 1.41
N LEU A 33 -2.73 -12.88 0.21
CA LEU A 33 -3.29 -13.97 -0.57
C LEU A 33 -3.19 -15.30 0.19
N VAL A 34 -2.08 -15.56 0.85
CA VAL A 34 -1.94 -16.74 1.72
C VAL A 34 -2.97 -16.68 2.85
N ALA A 35 -3.15 -15.52 3.49
CA ALA A 35 -4.14 -15.33 4.55
C ALA A 35 -5.58 -15.57 4.06
N ILE A 36 -5.90 -15.13 2.84
CA ILE A 36 -7.22 -15.36 2.22
C ILE A 36 -7.43 -16.84 1.90
N VAL A 37 -6.44 -17.51 1.30
CA VAL A 37 -6.55 -18.94 0.95
C VAL A 37 -6.66 -19.80 2.20
N THR A 38 -5.86 -19.54 3.22
CA THR A 38 -5.88 -20.28 4.49
C THR A 38 -6.95 -19.81 5.46
N GLN A 39 -7.64 -18.70 5.17
CA GLN A 39 -8.60 -18.04 6.07
C GLN A 39 -8.04 -17.79 7.47
N SER A 40 -6.73 -17.51 7.56
CA SER A 40 -6.00 -17.34 8.81
C SER A 40 -6.18 -15.96 9.40
N ALA A 41 -6.97 -15.83 10.46
CA ALA A 41 -7.10 -14.59 11.22
C ALA A 41 -5.76 -14.10 11.77
N THR A 42 -4.90 -15.00 12.20
CA THR A 42 -3.58 -14.68 12.77
C THR A 42 -2.71 -13.94 11.75
N ILE A 43 -2.67 -14.39 10.49
CA ILE A 43 -1.88 -13.74 9.44
C ILE A 43 -2.43 -12.33 9.18
N PHE A 44 -3.74 -12.14 9.08
CA PHE A 44 -4.34 -10.81 8.92
C PHE A 44 -3.95 -9.87 10.05
N LEU A 45 -4.02 -10.32 11.31
CA LEU A 45 -3.68 -9.50 12.47
C LEU A 45 -2.19 -9.16 12.53
N LEU A 46 -1.29 -10.11 12.24
CA LEU A 46 0.16 -9.86 12.20
C LEU A 46 0.52 -8.84 11.13
N VAL A 47 -0.01 -9.00 9.91
CA VAL A 47 0.25 -8.05 8.82
C VAL A 47 -0.32 -6.67 9.14
N SER A 48 -1.52 -6.61 9.72
CA SER A 48 -2.10 -5.36 10.22
C SER A 48 -1.17 -4.67 11.22
N GLY A 49 -0.66 -5.40 12.21
CA GLY A 49 0.27 -4.86 13.21
C GLY A 49 1.54 -4.28 12.59
N VAL A 50 2.15 -4.99 11.63
CA VAL A 50 3.33 -4.50 10.90
C VAL A 50 3.01 -3.24 10.10
N LEU A 51 1.86 -3.18 9.43
CA LEU A 51 1.45 -1.99 8.67
C LEU A 51 1.15 -0.81 9.59
N TRP A 52 0.51 -1.03 10.74
CA TRP A 52 0.31 0.02 11.74
C TRP A 52 1.64 0.54 12.30
N LEU A 53 2.60 -0.35 12.57
CA LEU A 53 3.96 0.06 12.96
C LEU A 53 4.58 1.00 11.90
N ASN A 54 4.45 0.68 10.61
CA ASN A 54 4.96 1.52 9.53
C ASN A 54 4.27 2.89 9.46
N VAL A 55 2.99 2.97 9.82
CA VAL A 55 2.24 4.22 9.88
C VAL A 55 2.68 5.07 11.07
N LEU A 56 2.82 4.47 12.24
CA LEU A 56 3.14 5.16 13.49
C LEU A 56 4.62 5.54 13.56
N VAL A 57 5.50 4.64 13.14
CA VAL A 57 6.97 4.82 13.17
C VAL A 57 7.56 4.63 11.77
N PRO A 58 7.39 5.61 10.85
CA PRO A 58 7.81 5.46 9.45
C PRO A 58 9.32 5.21 9.26
N THR A 59 10.13 5.60 10.23
CA THR A 59 11.59 5.36 10.23
C THR A 59 11.96 3.92 10.51
N ALA A 60 11.09 3.18 11.19
CA ALA A 60 11.28 1.76 11.53
C ALA A 60 10.69 0.81 10.48
N ASN A 61 10.26 1.32 9.30
CA ASN A 61 9.66 0.49 8.25
C ASN A 61 10.60 -0.65 7.82
N PRO A 62 10.30 -1.91 8.17
CA PRO A 62 11.19 -3.04 7.89
C PRO A 62 11.33 -3.28 6.38
N PHE A 63 10.29 -3.02 5.60
CA PHE A 63 10.31 -3.23 4.15
C PHE A 63 11.22 -2.23 3.43
N GLU A 64 11.20 -0.95 3.82
CA GLU A 64 12.07 0.08 3.25
C GLU A 64 13.53 -0.18 3.65
N ASN A 65 13.77 -0.55 4.91
CA ASN A 65 15.10 -0.91 5.41
C ASN A 65 15.66 -2.15 4.70
N LEU A 66 14.85 -3.20 4.54
CA LEU A 66 15.22 -4.42 3.83
C LEU A 66 15.54 -4.14 2.36
N TYR A 67 14.66 -3.41 1.67
CA TYR A 67 14.87 -3.01 0.29
C TYR A 67 16.16 -2.19 0.14
N ASN A 68 16.35 -1.18 0.97
CA ASN A 68 17.50 -0.29 0.90
C ASN A 68 18.82 -1.06 1.14
N ARG A 69 18.83 -2.01 2.10
CA ARG A 69 20.02 -2.77 2.45
C ARG A 69 20.38 -3.82 1.39
N PHE A 70 19.42 -4.59 0.92
CA PHE A 70 19.65 -5.78 0.08
C PHE A 70 19.43 -5.56 -1.42
N VAL A 71 18.69 -4.53 -1.81
CA VAL A 71 18.35 -4.28 -3.21
C VAL A 71 18.92 -2.97 -3.72
N ALA A 72 18.69 -1.86 -3.00
CA ALA A 72 19.05 -0.54 -3.51
C ALA A 72 20.56 -0.31 -3.45
N ARG A 73 21.19 -0.53 -2.28
CA ARG A 73 22.64 -0.32 -2.11
C ARG A 73 23.50 -1.18 -3.02
N PRO A 74 23.30 -2.53 -3.11
CA PRO A 74 24.13 -3.36 -3.97
C PRO A 74 23.99 -3.08 -5.47
N ARG A 75 22.86 -2.51 -5.88
CA ARG A 75 22.55 -2.24 -7.30
C ARG A 75 22.59 -0.76 -7.67
N ALA A 76 23.15 0.08 -6.81
CA ALA A 76 23.21 1.56 -6.99
C ALA A 76 21.84 2.16 -7.39
N ARG A 77 20.74 1.63 -6.83
CA ARG A 77 19.38 2.12 -7.10
C ARG A 77 19.01 3.24 -6.12
N PRO A 78 18.04 4.11 -6.48
CA PRO A 78 17.53 5.12 -5.56
C PRO A 78 17.04 4.50 -4.25
N LEU A 79 17.50 5.04 -3.13
CA LEU A 79 17.05 4.62 -1.81
C LEU A 79 15.59 5.02 -1.61
N LEU A 80 14.81 4.16 -0.97
CA LEU A 80 13.48 4.51 -0.52
C LEU A 80 13.58 5.41 0.71
N THR A 81 12.88 6.53 0.63
CA THR A 81 12.78 7.52 1.70
C THR A 81 11.47 7.34 2.44
N LYS A 82 11.41 7.90 3.65
CA LYS A 82 10.22 7.92 4.51
C LYS A 82 8.94 8.17 3.72
N ALA A 83 7.94 7.34 3.96
CA ALA A 83 6.66 7.40 3.26
C ALA A 83 5.95 8.76 3.46
N PRO A 84 5.57 9.46 2.36
CA PRO A 84 4.77 10.68 2.43
C PRO A 84 3.38 10.45 3.02
N GLY A 85 2.69 11.54 3.41
CA GLY A 85 1.37 11.50 4.03
C GLY A 85 0.33 10.65 3.28
N PRO A 86 0.10 10.86 1.96
CA PRO A 86 -0.87 10.07 1.19
C PRO A 86 -0.55 8.56 1.21
N ARG A 87 0.73 8.19 1.12
CA ARG A 87 1.16 6.79 1.19
C ARG A 87 0.96 6.19 2.58
N ARG A 88 1.27 6.95 3.64
CA ARG A 88 1.03 6.53 5.02
C ARG A 88 -0.46 6.32 5.30
N PHE A 89 -1.31 7.21 4.81
CA PHE A 89 -2.75 7.06 4.90
C PHE A 89 -3.24 5.78 4.21
N ALA A 90 -2.74 5.50 3.00
CA ALA A 90 -3.06 4.26 2.28
C ALA A 90 -2.62 3.01 3.06
N GLN A 91 -1.45 3.03 3.70
CA GLN A 91 -0.99 1.95 4.57
C GLN A 91 -1.90 1.79 5.80
N GLY A 92 -2.34 2.88 6.41
CA GLY A 92 -3.28 2.88 7.53
C GLY A 92 -4.64 2.29 7.16
N MET A 93 -5.18 2.66 6.00
CA MET A 93 -6.41 2.04 5.47
C MET A 93 -6.25 0.52 5.29
N ALA A 94 -5.17 0.08 4.65
CA ALA A 94 -4.89 -1.33 4.46
C ALA A 94 -4.75 -2.07 5.81
N ALA A 95 -4.03 -1.47 6.77
CA ALA A 95 -3.86 -2.01 8.12
C ALA A 95 -5.22 -2.16 8.83
N THR A 96 -6.08 -1.14 8.75
CA THR A 96 -7.42 -1.17 9.36
C THR A 96 -8.29 -2.26 8.73
N PHE A 97 -8.31 -2.38 7.40
CA PHE A 97 -9.10 -3.40 6.73
C PHE A 97 -8.61 -4.82 7.08
N MET A 98 -7.29 -5.03 7.18
CA MET A 98 -6.74 -6.32 7.62
C MET A 98 -7.08 -6.60 9.09
N LEU A 99 -7.05 -5.57 9.96
CA LEU A 99 -7.46 -5.71 11.36
C LEU A 99 -8.92 -6.17 11.45
N VAL A 100 -9.81 -5.47 10.74
CA VAL A 100 -11.24 -5.80 10.76
C VAL A 100 -11.49 -7.19 10.15
N ALA A 101 -10.84 -7.53 9.03
CA ALA A 101 -10.96 -8.85 8.42
C ALA A 101 -10.53 -9.98 9.39
N GLY A 102 -9.42 -9.77 10.11
CA GLY A 102 -8.92 -10.73 11.11
C GLY A 102 -9.85 -10.85 12.31
N LEU A 103 -10.29 -9.72 12.89
CA LEU A 103 -11.18 -9.72 14.06
C LEU A 103 -12.56 -10.32 13.74
N THR A 104 -13.16 -9.96 12.60
CA THR A 104 -14.46 -10.51 12.17
C THR A 104 -14.36 -12.00 11.89
N ARG A 105 -13.20 -12.47 11.39
CA ARG A 105 -12.92 -13.90 11.22
C ARG A 105 -12.88 -14.63 12.54
N LEU A 106 -12.22 -14.07 13.57
CA LEU A 106 -12.18 -14.66 14.92
C LEU A 106 -13.57 -14.75 15.56
N GLN A 107 -14.43 -13.77 15.29
CA GLN A 107 -15.79 -13.71 15.82
C GLN A 107 -16.80 -14.57 15.04
N GLY A 108 -16.36 -15.22 13.95
CA GLY A 108 -17.24 -16.02 13.10
C GLY A 108 -18.12 -15.19 12.14
N TRP A 109 -17.90 -13.87 12.03
CA TRP A 109 -18.62 -12.98 11.11
C TRP A 109 -18.06 -13.09 9.69
N THR A 110 -18.31 -14.24 9.08
CA THR A 110 -17.70 -14.66 7.81
C THR A 110 -17.98 -13.67 6.67
N ALA A 111 -19.23 -13.21 6.52
CA ALA A 111 -19.60 -12.29 5.48
C ALA A 111 -18.86 -10.94 5.58
N ALA A 112 -18.75 -10.38 6.78
CA ALA A 112 -17.99 -9.16 7.03
C ALA A 112 -16.51 -9.35 6.73
N SER A 113 -15.93 -10.48 7.17
CA SER A 113 -14.54 -10.81 6.89
C SER A 113 -14.27 -10.86 5.38
N TYR A 114 -15.10 -11.55 4.59
CA TYR A 114 -14.95 -11.61 3.14
C TYR A 114 -15.11 -10.24 2.46
N ALA A 115 -16.02 -9.39 2.94
CA ALA A 115 -16.17 -8.04 2.41
C ALA A 115 -14.87 -7.22 2.55
N PHE A 116 -14.25 -7.23 3.74
CA PHE A 116 -12.98 -6.52 3.96
C PHE A 116 -11.81 -7.15 3.20
N GLN A 117 -11.76 -8.48 3.08
CA GLN A 117 -10.79 -9.18 2.24
C GLN A 117 -10.91 -8.77 0.78
N GLY A 118 -12.13 -8.67 0.24
CA GLY A 118 -12.40 -8.23 -1.12
C GLY A 118 -11.96 -6.78 -1.37
N LEU A 119 -12.31 -5.86 -0.45
CA LEU A 119 -11.90 -4.46 -0.55
C LEU A 119 -10.37 -4.30 -0.61
N ILE A 120 -9.66 -5.04 0.24
CA ILE A 120 -8.21 -4.96 0.29
C ILE A 120 -7.57 -5.61 -0.95
N ALA A 121 -8.14 -6.73 -1.45
CA ALA A 121 -7.68 -7.39 -2.66
C ALA A 121 -7.81 -6.46 -3.88
N VAL A 122 -8.95 -5.77 -4.01
CA VAL A 122 -9.17 -4.77 -5.07
C VAL A 122 -8.18 -3.62 -4.95
N ALA A 123 -7.93 -3.12 -3.74
CA ALA A 123 -6.98 -2.03 -3.52
C ALA A 123 -5.53 -2.42 -3.93
N PHE A 124 -5.09 -3.64 -3.60
CA PHE A 124 -3.78 -4.13 -4.03
C PHE A 124 -3.73 -4.43 -5.52
N ALA A 125 -4.78 -4.99 -6.11
CA ALA A 125 -4.87 -5.21 -7.54
C ALA A 125 -4.77 -3.87 -8.31
N ALA A 126 -5.51 -2.85 -7.91
CA ALA A 126 -5.44 -1.52 -8.49
C ALA A 126 -4.02 -0.92 -8.39
N LEU A 127 -3.33 -1.12 -7.26
CA LEU A 127 -1.98 -0.62 -7.07
C LEU A 127 -0.94 -1.37 -7.90
N LEU A 128 -0.98 -2.70 -7.90
CA LEU A 128 0.06 -3.54 -8.52
C LEU A 128 -0.09 -3.60 -10.05
N PHE A 129 -1.31 -3.71 -10.56
CA PHE A 129 -1.61 -3.84 -11.99
C PHE A 129 -2.00 -2.51 -12.62
N GLY A 130 -2.85 -1.72 -11.96
CA GLY A 130 -3.30 -0.42 -12.44
C GLY A 130 -2.36 0.74 -12.11
N ARG A 131 -1.30 0.52 -11.31
CA ARG A 131 -0.41 1.57 -10.81
C ARG A 131 -1.15 2.71 -10.09
N PHE A 132 -2.37 2.44 -9.66
CA PHE A 132 -3.29 3.38 -9.04
C PHE A 132 -3.43 3.09 -7.55
N CYS A 133 -3.08 4.06 -6.70
CA CYS A 133 -3.16 3.91 -5.25
C CYS A 133 -4.51 4.42 -4.73
N LEU A 134 -5.48 3.53 -4.55
CA LEU A 134 -6.82 3.86 -4.04
C LEU A 134 -6.78 4.65 -2.71
N GLY A 135 -5.94 4.24 -1.77
CA GLY A 135 -5.83 4.94 -0.49
C GLY A 135 -5.27 6.36 -0.63
N ALA A 136 -4.29 6.58 -1.52
CA ALA A 136 -3.80 7.92 -1.78
C ALA A 136 -4.85 8.78 -2.52
N TYR A 137 -5.66 8.18 -3.38
CA TYR A 137 -6.80 8.85 -4.02
C TYR A 137 -7.81 9.33 -2.98
N VAL A 138 -8.23 8.45 -2.08
CA VAL A 138 -9.15 8.80 -0.97
C VAL A 138 -8.56 9.90 -0.09
N TYR A 139 -7.26 9.85 0.20
CA TYR A 139 -6.59 10.91 0.96
C TYR A 139 -6.75 12.28 0.32
N HIS A 140 -6.55 12.38 -1.01
CA HIS A 140 -6.68 13.66 -1.72
C HIS A 140 -8.14 14.13 -1.79
N LEU A 141 -9.10 13.22 -1.92
CA LEU A 141 -10.53 13.55 -1.83
C LEU A 141 -10.89 14.14 -0.45
N LEU A 142 -10.46 13.50 0.62
CA LEU A 142 -10.70 13.98 1.99
C LEU A 142 -10.04 15.33 2.29
N LYS A 143 -8.94 15.65 1.59
CA LYS A 143 -8.27 16.96 1.67
C LYS A 143 -8.88 18.02 0.75
N GLY A 144 -9.97 17.73 0.05
CA GLY A 144 -10.61 18.65 -0.90
C GLY A 144 -9.87 18.83 -2.24
N ASN A 145 -8.79 18.08 -2.48
CA ASN A 145 -7.98 18.16 -3.69
C ASN A 145 -8.55 17.28 -4.82
N VAL A 146 -9.84 17.45 -5.13
CA VAL A 146 -10.57 16.59 -6.09
C VAL A 146 -9.97 16.68 -7.50
N ALA A 147 -9.63 17.89 -7.97
CA ALA A 147 -9.03 18.09 -9.29
C ALA A 147 -7.70 17.36 -9.43
N PHE A 148 -6.84 17.43 -8.40
CA PHE A 148 -5.57 16.70 -8.36
C PHE A 148 -5.79 15.18 -8.31
N ALA A 149 -6.74 14.71 -7.50
CA ALA A 149 -7.07 13.30 -7.38
C ALA A 149 -7.49 12.72 -8.75
N ASN A 150 -8.40 13.39 -9.45
CA ASN A 150 -8.89 12.98 -10.76
C ASN A 150 -7.82 13.10 -11.85
N GLY A 151 -7.02 14.17 -11.86
CA GLY A 151 -5.92 14.37 -12.82
C GLY A 151 -4.73 13.43 -12.65
N THR A 152 -4.69 12.64 -11.55
CA THR A 152 -3.66 11.60 -11.34
C THR A 152 -4.18 10.19 -11.59
N CYS A 153 -5.42 10.03 -12.01
CA CYS A 153 -5.98 8.74 -12.42
C CYS A 153 -5.38 8.28 -13.75
N PRO A 154 -5.05 6.99 -13.91
CA PRO A 154 -4.50 6.47 -15.16
C PRO A 154 -5.47 6.57 -16.35
N TRP A 155 -6.72 6.89 -16.11
CA TRP A 155 -7.77 7.07 -17.12
C TRP A 155 -8.03 8.53 -17.50
N SER A 156 -7.35 9.50 -16.87
CA SER A 156 -7.56 10.93 -17.17
C SER A 156 -6.86 11.39 -18.45
N ASP A 157 -5.88 10.65 -18.95
CA ASP A 157 -5.12 10.97 -20.18
C ASP A 157 -5.83 10.47 -21.46
N SER A 158 -7.08 9.97 -21.35
CA SER A 158 -7.88 9.47 -22.48
C SER A 158 -9.11 10.33 -22.82
N ALA A 159 -9.17 11.56 -22.30
CA ALA A 159 -10.21 12.53 -22.62
C ALA A 159 -9.67 13.77 -23.32
#